data_909f2da2bf53a8233c4e090f1d95060c
#
_entry.id   909f2da2bf53a8233c4e090f1d95060c
#
_cell.length_a   1.000
_cell.length_b   1.000
_cell.length_c   1.000
_cell.angle_alpha   90.00
_cell.angle_beta   90.00
_cell.angle_gamma   90.00
#
_symmetry.space_group_name_H-M   'P 1'
#
loop_
_entity.id
_entity.type
_entity.pdbx_description
1 polymer ?
#
loop_
_entity_poly.entity_id
_entity_poly.type
_entity_poly.pdbx_seq_one_letter_code
_entity_poly.pdbx_strand_id
1 'polypeptide(L)'
;EVFPFDFDTYFASPQTCELVVTNCETGRAEYLDDRENKERLLAIGRASSSMPIACPMVEIDGNEYVDGGVADSIPIIRSLKTGHRKNVIILTRNFGYRKKEGTRGWELYVAAFRKYPNLVRALVNRAKHYNQVLECIEKWEEEGSVFVIRPEIPAVSRLEKDEEKLREFYQHGYDQMKANFEALQEFLKEE
;
A
#
# COMPACT_ATOMS: atom_id res chain seq x y z
N GLU A 1 -4.45 -25.26 -5.35
CA GLU A 1 -5.35 -25.08 -4.21
C GLU A 1 -5.95 -23.68 -4.27
N VAL A 2 -7.26 -23.56 -4.07
CA VAL A 2 -7.95 -22.26 -3.98
C VAL A 2 -8.17 -22.01 -2.48
N PHE A 3 -7.60 -20.91 -1.98
CA PHE A 3 -7.86 -20.42 -0.63
C PHE A 3 -9.00 -19.42 -0.69
N PRO A 4 -10.23 -19.78 -0.36
CA PRO A 4 -11.35 -18.85 -0.36
C PRO A 4 -11.15 -17.79 0.72
N PHE A 5 -11.54 -16.54 0.42
CA PHE A 5 -11.55 -15.47 1.42
C PHE A 5 -12.67 -15.72 2.44
N ASP A 6 -12.33 -15.67 3.72
CA ASP A 6 -13.30 -15.84 4.81
C ASP A 6 -14.03 -14.53 5.09
N PHE A 7 -15.13 -14.32 4.36
CA PHE A 7 -15.96 -13.14 4.50
C PHE A 7 -16.66 -13.05 5.85
N ASP A 8 -17.04 -14.18 6.41
CA ASP A 8 -17.80 -14.20 7.67
C ASP A 8 -16.92 -13.73 8.83
N THR A 9 -15.68 -14.22 8.91
CA THR A 9 -14.68 -13.73 9.87
C THR A 9 -14.34 -12.26 9.62
N TYR A 10 -14.16 -11.83 8.36
CA TYR A 10 -13.86 -10.45 8.02
C TYR A 10 -14.97 -9.50 8.46
N PHE A 11 -16.24 -9.82 8.14
CA PHE A 11 -17.38 -8.97 8.47
C PHE A 11 -17.69 -8.95 9.99
N ALA A 12 -17.40 -10.03 10.70
CA ALA A 12 -17.56 -10.09 12.16
C ALA A 12 -16.43 -9.40 12.92
N SER A 13 -15.30 -9.09 12.27
CA SER A 13 -14.16 -8.46 12.92
C SER A 13 -14.47 -7.02 13.36
N PRO A 14 -14.12 -6.61 14.60
CA PRO A 14 -14.26 -5.22 15.04
C PRO A 14 -13.18 -4.28 14.46
N GLN A 15 -12.18 -4.82 13.76
CA GLN A 15 -11.08 -4.05 13.20
C GLN A 15 -11.51 -3.32 11.93
N THR A 16 -11.19 -2.05 11.80
CA THR A 16 -11.36 -1.31 10.53
C THR A 16 -10.27 -1.72 9.55
N CYS A 17 -10.65 -2.02 8.31
CA CYS A 17 -9.74 -2.37 7.24
C CYS A 17 -9.97 -1.46 6.04
N GLU A 18 -9.18 -0.41 5.90
CA GLU A 18 -9.24 0.49 4.76
C GLU A 18 -8.31 0.02 3.63
N LEU A 19 -8.85 -0.15 2.44
CA LEU A 19 -8.08 -0.39 1.22
C LEU A 19 -7.91 0.94 0.48
N VAL A 20 -6.66 1.27 0.15
CA VAL A 20 -6.37 2.51 -0.57
C VAL A 20 -6.63 2.32 -2.05
N VAL A 21 -7.37 3.24 -2.64
CA VAL A 21 -7.61 3.32 -4.08
C VAL A 21 -7.29 4.74 -4.55
N THR A 22 -6.98 4.91 -5.84
CA THR A 22 -6.81 6.24 -6.44
C THR A 22 -8.00 6.53 -7.33
N ASN A 23 -8.76 7.56 -7.00
CA ASN A 23 -9.87 8.03 -7.82
C ASN A 23 -9.33 8.64 -9.11
N CYS A 24 -9.80 8.17 -10.27
CA CYS A 24 -9.27 8.60 -11.56
C CYS A 24 -9.59 10.05 -11.88
N GLU A 25 -10.76 10.55 -11.50
CA GLU A 25 -11.20 11.93 -11.77
C GLU A 25 -10.37 12.94 -10.96
N THR A 26 -10.20 12.68 -9.66
CA THR A 26 -9.52 13.61 -8.74
C THR A 26 -8.02 13.41 -8.66
N GLY A 27 -7.50 12.21 -9.01
CA GLY A 27 -6.12 11.81 -8.82
C GLY A 27 -5.72 11.67 -7.35
N ARG A 28 -6.68 11.62 -6.43
CA ARG A 28 -6.46 11.54 -4.98
C ARG A 28 -6.69 10.13 -4.45
N ALA A 29 -6.04 9.83 -3.34
CA ALA A 29 -6.30 8.61 -2.60
C ALA A 29 -7.66 8.69 -1.91
N GLU A 30 -8.38 7.59 -1.97
CA GLU A 30 -9.57 7.31 -1.16
C GLU A 30 -9.32 6.02 -0.38
N TYR A 31 -9.93 5.92 0.81
CA TYR A 31 -9.73 4.83 1.75
C TYR A 31 -11.08 4.15 1.94
N LEU A 32 -11.26 3.03 1.26
CA LEU A 32 -12.53 2.34 1.17
C LEU A 32 -12.53 1.07 2.02
N ASP A 33 -13.64 0.83 2.69
CA ASP A 33 -13.97 -0.41 3.40
C ASP A 33 -15.39 -0.84 2.99
N ASP A 34 -15.71 -2.11 3.17
CA ASP A 34 -17.08 -2.61 3.12
C ASP A 34 -17.24 -3.77 4.11
N ARG A 35 -18.27 -3.71 4.91
CA ARG A 35 -18.53 -4.66 6.00
C ARG A 35 -19.77 -5.52 5.78
N GLU A 36 -20.46 -5.33 4.66
CA GLU A 36 -21.75 -5.97 4.41
C GLU A 36 -21.84 -6.57 3.01
N ASN A 37 -21.18 -5.96 2.02
CA ASN A 37 -21.31 -6.35 0.62
C ASN A 37 -20.02 -6.99 0.09
N LYS A 38 -20.08 -8.32 -0.15
CA LYS A 38 -18.95 -9.13 -0.65
C LYS A 38 -18.48 -8.64 -2.02
N GLU A 39 -19.40 -8.37 -2.94
CA GLU A 39 -19.09 -7.97 -4.31
C GLU A 39 -18.39 -6.61 -4.32
N ARG A 40 -18.86 -5.68 -3.50
CA ARG A 40 -18.26 -4.36 -3.37
C ARG A 40 -16.89 -4.44 -2.71
N LEU A 41 -16.70 -5.22 -1.66
CA LEU A 41 -15.39 -5.46 -1.04
C LEU A 41 -14.39 -6.04 -2.04
N LEU A 42 -14.80 -7.03 -2.84
CA LEU A 42 -13.96 -7.60 -3.90
C LEU A 42 -13.64 -6.57 -4.99
N ALA A 43 -14.58 -5.71 -5.36
CA ALA A 43 -14.33 -4.63 -6.31
C ALA A 43 -13.30 -3.63 -5.75
N ILE A 44 -13.40 -3.25 -4.47
CA ILE A 44 -12.43 -2.39 -3.78
C ILE A 44 -11.04 -3.04 -3.79
N GLY A 45 -10.93 -4.32 -3.41
CA GLY A 45 -9.66 -5.06 -3.43
C GLY A 45 -9.04 -5.13 -4.83
N ARG A 46 -9.87 -5.35 -5.86
CA ARG A 46 -9.44 -5.33 -7.26
C ARG A 46 -8.98 -3.94 -7.69
N ALA A 47 -9.70 -2.88 -7.33
CA ALA A 47 -9.31 -1.50 -7.61
C ALA A 47 -7.97 -1.14 -6.96
N SER A 48 -7.80 -1.49 -5.67
CA SER A 48 -6.58 -1.24 -4.90
C SER A 48 -5.32 -1.90 -5.50
N SER A 49 -5.50 -2.95 -6.31
CA SER A 49 -4.41 -3.67 -7.00
C SER A 49 -4.37 -3.45 -8.51
N SER A 50 -5.25 -2.61 -9.08
CA SER A 50 -5.33 -2.35 -10.52
C SER A 50 -4.23 -1.38 -10.97
N MET A 51 -3.06 -1.95 -11.32
CA MET A 51 -1.93 -1.15 -11.81
C MET A 51 -2.27 -0.43 -13.12
N PRO A 52 -2.11 0.90 -13.20
CA PRO A 52 -2.35 1.68 -14.41
C PRO A 52 -1.61 1.10 -15.62
N ILE A 53 -2.29 1.07 -16.79
CA ILE A 53 -1.86 0.48 -18.07
C ILE A 53 -1.88 -1.06 -18.06
N ALA A 54 -1.43 -1.71 -16.99
CA ALA A 54 -1.37 -3.17 -16.92
C ALA A 54 -2.72 -3.82 -16.62
N CYS A 55 -3.59 -3.11 -15.88
CA CYS A 55 -4.92 -3.57 -15.51
C CYS A 55 -5.98 -2.53 -15.89
N PRO A 56 -7.24 -2.96 -16.14
CA PRO A 56 -8.34 -2.01 -16.36
C PRO A 56 -8.65 -1.21 -15.11
N MET A 57 -9.21 -0.02 -15.27
CA MET A 57 -9.83 0.73 -14.19
C MET A 57 -11.04 -0.06 -13.65
N VAL A 58 -11.34 0.12 -12.38
CA VAL A 58 -12.47 -0.55 -11.72
C VAL A 58 -13.49 0.50 -11.33
N GLU A 59 -14.73 0.30 -11.77
CA GLU A 59 -15.85 1.16 -11.37
C GLU A 59 -16.42 0.69 -10.03
N ILE A 60 -16.60 1.64 -9.11
CA ILE A 60 -17.24 1.45 -7.80
C ILE A 60 -18.12 2.67 -7.56
N ASP A 61 -19.41 2.45 -7.35
CA ASP A 61 -20.39 3.50 -7.04
C ASP A 61 -20.36 4.67 -8.06
N GLY A 62 -20.18 4.35 -9.36
CA GLY A 62 -20.15 5.33 -10.45
C GLY A 62 -18.82 6.12 -10.60
N ASN A 63 -17.79 5.78 -9.83
CA ASN A 63 -16.45 6.35 -9.97
C ASN A 63 -15.46 5.30 -10.46
N GLU A 64 -14.49 5.73 -11.26
CA GLU A 64 -13.39 4.86 -11.72
C GLU A 64 -12.16 5.00 -10.84
N TYR A 65 -11.57 3.84 -10.50
CA TYR A 65 -10.42 3.73 -9.60
C TYR A 65 -9.29 2.90 -10.20
N VAL A 66 -8.09 3.20 -9.75
CA VAL A 66 -6.86 2.42 -9.98
C VAL A 66 -6.11 2.20 -8.66
N ASP A 67 -4.99 1.45 -8.73
CA ASP A 67 -4.09 1.11 -7.62
C ASP A 67 -3.85 2.32 -6.68
N GLY A 68 -4.14 2.11 -5.40
CA GLY A 68 -3.99 3.14 -4.36
C GLY A 68 -2.55 3.64 -4.21
N GLY A 69 -1.57 2.79 -4.50
CA GLY A 69 -0.17 3.18 -4.49
C GLY A 69 0.24 4.18 -5.58
N VAL A 70 -0.71 4.68 -6.40
CA VAL A 70 -0.50 5.84 -7.28
C VAL A 70 -0.52 7.13 -6.47
N ALA A 71 -1.55 7.33 -5.64
CA ALA A 71 -1.74 8.54 -4.86
C ALA A 71 -1.18 8.43 -3.43
N ASP A 72 -1.33 7.25 -2.78
CA ASP A 72 -0.81 7.01 -1.43
C ASP A 72 -0.31 5.55 -1.29
N SER A 73 0.99 5.37 -1.45
CA SER A 73 1.61 4.03 -1.40
C SER A 73 1.81 3.49 0.02
N ILE A 74 1.90 4.38 1.03
CA ILE A 74 2.11 4.05 2.44
C ILE A 74 1.24 5.00 3.26
N PRO A 75 0.03 4.58 3.64
CA PRO A 75 -1.03 5.48 4.12
C PRO A 75 -0.85 5.91 5.60
N ILE A 76 0.38 6.18 6.04
CA ILE A 76 0.67 6.60 7.41
C ILE A 76 0.01 7.95 7.77
N ILE A 77 -0.04 8.87 6.82
CA ILE A 77 -0.69 10.18 7.04
C ILE A 77 -2.21 10.01 7.26
N ARG A 78 -2.84 9.04 6.59
CA ARG A 78 -4.24 8.67 6.84
C ARG A 78 -4.41 8.17 8.27
N SER A 79 -3.58 7.23 8.71
CA SER A 79 -3.62 6.66 10.05
C SER A 79 -3.48 7.74 11.13
N LEU A 80 -2.52 8.65 10.99
CA LEU A 80 -2.33 9.77 11.92
C LEU A 80 -3.55 10.72 11.94
N LYS A 81 -4.13 11.04 10.78
CA LYS A 81 -5.32 11.89 10.67
C LYS A 81 -6.58 11.28 11.27
N THR A 82 -6.67 9.96 11.32
CA THR A 82 -7.77 9.23 11.96
C THR A 82 -7.55 9.00 13.46
N GLY A 83 -6.48 9.56 14.03
CA GLY A 83 -6.23 9.58 15.47
C GLY A 83 -5.39 8.42 16.00
N HIS A 84 -4.85 7.57 15.12
CA HIS A 84 -3.99 6.46 15.56
C HIS A 84 -2.58 6.98 15.88
N ARG A 85 -2.21 6.97 17.15
CA ARG A 85 -0.90 7.44 17.62
C ARG A 85 0.20 6.40 17.47
N LYS A 86 -0.10 5.13 17.72
CA LYS A 86 0.83 4.01 17.56
C LYS A 86 0.64 3.42 16.16
N ASN A 87 1.70 3.43 15.35
CA ASN A 87 1.67 2.93 14.00
C ASN A 87 2.75 1.89 13.78
N VAL A 88 2.35 0.72 13.30
CA VAL A 88 3.25 -0.34 12.84
C VAL A 88 3.27 -0.32 11.33
N ILE A 89 4.44 -0.15 10.72
CA ILE A 89 4.61 -0.01 9.28
C ILE A 89 5.40 -1.19 8.74
N ILE A 90 4.79 -1.97 7.85
CA ILE A 90 5.46 -3.08 7.17
C ILE A 90 5.81 -2.64 5.76
N LEU A 91 7.10 -2.46 5.49
CA LEU A 91 7.63 -2.09 4.19
C LEU A 91 8.11 -3.31 3.41
N THR A 92 7.96 -3.28 2.10
CA THR A 92 8.40 -4.35 1.19
C THR A 92 9.73 -4.02 0.50
N ARG A 93 10.41 -2.95 0.93
CA ARG A 93 11.70 -2.48 0.41
C ARG A 93 12.68 -2.25 1.54
N ASN A 94 13.95 -2.52 1.24
CA ASN A 94 15.05 -2.34 2.17
C ASN A 94 15.21 -0.89 2.61
N PHE A 95 15.90 -0.68 3.71
CA PHE A 95 16.30 0.66 4.17
C PHE A 95 17.07 1.42 3.08
N GLY A 96 16.81 2.72 2.99
CA GLY A 96 17.45 3.59 2.00
C GLY A 96 16.91 3.45 0.56
N TYR A 97 15.94 2.56 0.31
CA TYR A 97 15.32 2.48 -1.01
C TYR A 97 14.62 3.79 -1.36
N ARG A 98 14.81 4.24 -2.61
CA ARG A 98 14.07 5.38 -3.19
C ARG A 98 13.59 5.01 -4.59
N LYS A 99 12.38 5.42 -4.93
CA LYS A 99 11.90 5.34 -6.31
C LYS A 99 12.65 6.35 -7.16
N LYS A 100 13.07 5.93 -8.37
CA LYS A 100 13.66 6.87 -9.33
C LYS A 100 12.62 7.90 -9.75
N GLU A 101 12.93 9.15 -9.48
CA GLU A 101 12.13 10.27 -9.96
C GLU A 101 12.45 10.56 -11.42
N GLY A 102 11.48 11.03 -12.17
CA GLY A 102 11.63 11.38 -13.57
C GLY A 102 10.31 11.27 -14.33
N THR A 103 10.32 11.91 -15.47
CA THR A 103 9.15 11.99 -16.36
C THR A 103 9.25 11.02 -17.55
N ARG A 104 10.21 10.11 -17.56
CA ARG A 104 10.40 9.17 -18.68
C ARG A 104 9.15 8.29 -18.85
N GLY A 105 8.55 8.36 -20.04
CA GLY A 105 7.34 7.59 -20.35
C GLY A 105 6.04 8.23 -19.86
N TRP A 106 6.08 9.51 -19.40
CA TRP A 106 4.86 10.24 -19.02
C TRP A 106 3.87 10.39 -20.18
N GLU A 107 4.37 10.44 -21.41
CA GLU A 107 3.56 10.49 -22.64
C GLU A 107 2.62 9.29 -22.74
N LEU A 108 3.06 8.12 -22.28
CA LEU A 108 2.23 6.93 -22.24
C LEU A 108 1.04 7.09 -21.28
N TYR A 109 1.28 7.70 -20.12
CA TYR A 109 0.20 8.01 -19.17
C TYR A 109 -0.77 9.05 -19.72
N VAL A 110 -0.26 10.11 -20.40
CA VAL A 110 -1.09 11.12 -21.04
C VAL A 110 -1.95 10.49 -22.12
N ALA A 111 -1.39 9.60 -22.96
CA ALA A 111 -2.12 8.92 -24.00
C ALA A 111 -3.19 7.97 -23.45
N ALA A 112 -2.83 7.17 -22.43
CA ALA A 112 -3.71 6.17 -21.84
C ALA A 112 -4.84 6.79 -21.01
N PHE A 113 -4.55 7.87 -20.26
CA PHE A 113 -5.46 8.49 -19.31
C PHE A 113 -5.85 9.93 -19.68
N ARG A 114 -6.02 10.18 -20.98
CA ARG A 114 -6.34 11.50 -21.55
C ARG A 114 -7.58 12.16 -20.93
N LYS A 115 -8.54 11.34 -20.50
CA LYS A 115 -9.76 11.80 -19.82
C LYS A 115 -9.52 12.21 -18.35
N TYR A 116 -8.40 11.80 -17.74
CA TYR A 116 -8.12 11.94 -16.32
C TYR A 116 -6.80 12.70 -16.07
N PRO A 117 -6.73 13.99 -16.32
CA PRO A 117 -5.49 14.77 -16.18
C PRO A 117 -4.96 14.79 -14.75
N ASN A 118 -5.84 14.68 -13.74
CA ASN A 118 -5.42 14.61 -12.35
C ASN A 118 -4.77 13.27 -12.02
N LEU A 119 -5.27 12.15 -12.57
CA LEU A 119 -4.62 10.86 -12.47
C LEU A 119 -3.22 10.88 -13.11
N VAL A 120 -3.08 11.48 -14.30
CA VAL A 120 -1.76 11.64 -14.95
C VAL A 120 -0.80 12.41 -14.04
N ARG A 121 -1.27 13.51 -13.43
CA ARG A 121 -0.47 14.28 -12.47
C ARG A 121 -0.03 13.44 -11.27
N ALA A 122 -0.93 12.63 -10.71
CA ALA A 122 -0.62 11.72 -9.61
C ALA A 122 0.45 10.69 -10.01
N LEU A 123 0.31 10.07 -11.18
CA LEU A 123 1.27 9.11 -11.74
C LEU A 123 2.67 9.69 -11.92
N VAL A 124 2.77 10.90 -12.44
CA VAL A 124 4.05 11.60 -12.64
C VAL A 124 4.72 11.94 -11.31
N ASN A 125 3.94 12.35 -10.30
CA ASN A 125 4.46 12.73 -8.98
C ASN A 125 4.63 11.55 -8.00
N ARG A 126 4.17 10.36 -8.38
CA ARG A 126 4.16 9.16 -7.51
C ARG A 126 5.50 8.88 -6.83
N ALA A 127 6.60 8.94 -7.59
CA ALA A 127 7.92 8.63 -7.05
C ALA A 127 8.37 9.66 -6.02
N LYS A 128 8.17 10.95 -6.30
CA LYS A 128 8.48 12.04 -5.38
C LYS A 128 7.68 11.92 -4.09
N HIS A 129 6.37 11.74 -4.19
CA HIS A 129 5.51 11.59 -3.02
C HIS A 129 5.90 10.38 -2.16
N TYR A 130 6.15 9.22 -2.78
CA TYR A 130 6.63 8.03 -2.10
C TYR A 130 7.92 8.27 -1.31
N ASN A 131 8.89 8.93 -1.94
CA ASN A 131 10.20 9.21 -1.31
C ASN A 131 10.04 10.16 -0.11
N GLN A 132 9.19 11.20 -0.24
CA GLN A 132 8.90 12.12 0.86
C GLN A 132 8.25 11.42 2.07
N VAL A 133 7.32 10.49 1.81
CA VAL A 133 6.70 9.71 2.89
C VAL A 133 7.72 8.80 3.57
N LEU A 134 8.62 8.17 2.81
CA LEU A 134 9.71 7.38 3.40
C LEU A 134 10.65 8.22 4.28
N GLU A 135 11.00 9.43 3.87
CA GLU A 135 11.82 10.35 4.68
C GLU A 135 11.14 10.69 6.02
N CYS A 136 9.82 10.91 5.99
CA CYS A 136 9.07 11.12 7.22
C CYS A 136 9.06 9.87 8.12
N ILE A 137 8.86 8.68 7.52
CA ILE A 137 8.84 7.41 8.26
C ILE A 137 10.20 7.16 8.91
N GLU A 138 11.30 7.33 8.17
CA GLU A 138 12.66 7.13 8.70
C GLU A 138 12.94 8.06 9.89
N LYS A 139 12.53 9.32 9.80
CA LYS A 139 12.63 10.27 10.91
C LYS A 139 11.79 9.83 12.11
N TRP A 140 10.54 9.44 11.92
CA TRP A 140 9.66 8.99 13.00
C TRP A 140 10.12 7.67 13.63
N GLU A 141 10.77 6.81 12.86
CA GLU A 141 11.40 5.60 13.36
C GLU A 141 12.59 5.92 14.27
N GLU A 142 13.46 6.86 13.87
CA GLU A 142 14.56 7.37 14.71
C GLU A 142 14.07 8.02 16.01
N GLU A 143 12.91 8.68 15.96
CA GLU A 143 12.25 9.30 17.12
C GLU A 143 11.47 8.28 18.00
N GLY A 144 11.39 7.01 17.59
CA GLY A 144 10.60 5.97 18.27
C GLY A 144 9.08 6.15 18.16
N SER A 145 8.60 7.03 17.27
CA SER A 145 7.16 7.35 17.13
C SER A 145 6.41 6.32 16.31
N VAL A 146 7.10 5.52 15.51
CA VAL A 146 6.55 4.43 14.69
C VAL A 146 7.42 3.18 14.82
N PHE A 147 6.79 2.02 14.68
CA PHE A 147 7.50 0.75 14.61
C PHE A 147 7.56 0.27 13.16
N VAL A 148 8.77 0.06 12.61
CA VAL A 148 8.95 -0.27 11.20
C VAL A 148 9.58 -1.64 11.04
N ILE A 149 8.94 -2.49 10.22
CA ILE A 149 9.49 -3.75 9.75
C ILE A 149 9.77 -3.62 8.25
N ARG A 150 10.98 -3.99 7.83
CA ARG A 150 11.40 -3.95 6.42
C ARG A 150 12.39 -5.07 6.10
N PRO A 151 12.49 -5.53 4.84
CA PRO A 151 13.43 -6.58 4.48
C PRO A 151 14.89 -6.17 4.75
N GLU A 152 15.68 -7.12 5.26
CA GLU A 152 17.13 -7.02 5.43
C GLU A 152 17.89 -7.79 4.34
N ILE A 153 17.20 -8.71 3.64
CA ILE A 153 17.71 -9.40 2.45
C ILE A 153 17.23 -8.69 1.17
N PRO A 154 17.84 -8.95 0.00
CA PRO A 154 17.40 -8.34 -1.25
C PRO A 154 15.91 -8.57 -1.53
N ALA A 155 15.16 -7.49 -1.73
CA ALA A 155 13.73 -7.59 -2.00
C ALA A 155 13.46 -8.24 -3.36
N VAL A 156 12.50 -9.16 -3.39
CA VAL A 156 12.08 -9.83 -4.63
C VAL A 156 11.40 -8.86 -5.61
N SER A 157 11.48 -9.16 -6.90
CA SER A 157 10.81 -8.37 -7.92
C SER A 157 9.30 -8.61 -7.90
N ARG A 158 8.51 -7.68 -8.49
CA ARG A 158 7.05 -7.87 -8.64
C ARG A 158 6.67 -9.01 -9.57
N LEU A 159 7.57 -9.41 -10.45
CA LEU A 159 7.39 -10.46 -11.43
C LEU A 159 8.30 -11.65 -11.15
N GLU A 160 8.74 -11.81 -9.89
CA GLU A 160 9.55 -12.95 -9.49
C GLU A 160 8.74 -14.24 -9.67
N LYS A 161 9.39 -15.25 -10.24
CA LYS A 161 8.80 -16.57 -10.49
C LYS A 161 9.61 -17.68 -9.86
N ASP A 162 10.77 -17.37 -9.32
CA ASP A 162 11.62 -18.30 -8.63
C ASP A 162 11.01 -18.62 -7.26
N GLU A 163 10.47 -19.83 -7.13
CA GLU A 163 9.79 -20.25 -5.90
C GLU A 163 10.73 -20.29 -4.69
N GLU A 164 12.00 -20.63 -4.89
CA GLU A 164 12.98 -20.70 -3.80
C GLU A 164 13.21 -19.29 -3.22
N LYS A 165 13.43 -18.29 -4.08
CA LYS A 165 13.57 -16.89 -3.65
C LYS A 165 12.30 -16.36 -2.98
N LEU A 166 11.12 -16.72 -3.48
CA LEU A 166 9.86 -16.30 -2.87
C LEU A 166 9.70 -16.94 -1.48
N ARG A 167 10.06 -18.21 -1.31
CA ARG A 167 10.04 -18.90 -0.02
C ARG A 167 11.06 -18.33 0.97
N GLU A 168 12.28 -18.07 0.50
CA GLU A 168 13.33 -17.42 1.30
C GLU A 168 12.86 -16.05 1.80
N PHE A 169 12.30 -15.25 0.92
CA PHE A 169 11.80 -13.92 1.26
C PHE A 169 10.62 -13.96 2.26
N TYR A 170 9.71 -14.92 2.08
CA TYR A 170 8.62 -15.17 3.03
C TYR A 170 9.16 -15.60 4.41
N GLN A 171 10.08 -16.58 4.43
CA GLN A 171 10.65 -17.09 5.68
C GLN A 171 11.41 -15.99 6.42
N HIS A 172 12.19 -15.18 5.69
CA HIS A 172 12.86 -14.01 6.26
C HIS A 172 11.89 -13.06 6.97
N GLY A 173 10.77 -12.69 6.32
CA GLY A 173 9.77 -11.82 6.93
C GLY A 173 9.14 -12.42 8.19
N TYR A 174 8.87 -13.72 8.17
CA TYR A 174 8.34 -14.46 9.33
C TYR A 174 9.31 -14.46 10.50
N ASP A 175 10.57 -14.83 10.26
CA ASP A 175 11.60 -14.93 11.29
C ASP A 175 11.96 -13.56 11.86
N GLN A 176 12.03 -12.54 11.00
CA GLN A 176 12.26 -11.15 11.40
C GLN A 176 11.14 -10.66 12.33
N MET A 177 9.87 -10.90 11.98
CA MET A 177 8.77 -10.47 12.83
C MET A 177 8.75 -11.23 14.16
N LYS A 178 9.06 -12.54 14.13
CA LYS A 178 9.16 -13.36 15.36
C LYS A 178 10.27 -12.82 16.28
N ALA A 179 11.42 -12.45 15.73
CA ALA A 179 12.53 -11.89 16.51
C ALA A 179 12.21 -10.52 17.10
N ASN A 180 11.38 -9.72 16.43
CA ASN A 180 10.99 -8.38 16.87
C ASN A 180 9.67 -8.35 17.66
N PHE A 181 9.07 -9.48 17.96
CA PHE A 181 7.73 -9.54 18.55
C PHE A 181 7.66 -8.91 19.95
N GLU A 182 8.66 -9.15 20.79
CA GLU A 182 8.73 -8.56 22.15
C GLU A 182 8.86 -7.03 22.06
N ALA A 183 9.76 -6.53 21.20
CA ALA A 183 9.93 -5.09 20.99
C ALA A 183 8.65 -4.43 20.45
N LEU A 184 7.91 -5.10 19.55
CA LEU A 184 6.61 -4.63 19.10
C LEU A 184 5.61 -4.55 20.26
N GLN A 185 5.57 -5.56 21.12
CA GLN A 185 4.67 -5.55 22.27
C GLN A 185 5.00 -4.41 23.26
N GLU A 186 6.27 -4.12 23.46
CA GLU A 186 6.71 -2.98 24.28
C GLU A 186 6.28 -1.66 23.66
N PHE A 187 6.57 -1.47 22.38
CA PHE A 187 6.14 -0.28 21.62
C PHE A 187 4.62 -0.02 21.75
N LEU A 188 3.80 -1.06 21.70
CA LEU A 188 2.34 -0.93 21.77
C LEU A 188 1.84 -0.63 23.21
N LYS A 189 2.64 -0.90 24.24
CA LYS A 189 2.28 -0.63 25.66
C LYS A 189 2.66 0.78 26.12
N GLU A 190 3.65 1.43 25.50
CA GLU A 190 4.02 2.79 25.80
C GLU A 190 2.86 3.75 25.46
N GLU A 191 2.49 4.63 26.38
CA GLU A 191 1.43 5.65 26.19
C GLU A 191 1.89 6.88 25.40
#